data_0113a01e68b49980e22c0022c48f41e7
#
_entry.id   0113a01e68b49980e22c0022c48f41e7
#
_cell.length_a   1.000
_cell.length_b   1.000
_cell.length_c   1.000
_cell.angle_alpha   90.00
_cell.angle_beta   90.00
_cell.angle_gamma   90.00
#
_symmetry.space_group_name_H-M   'P 1'
#
loop_
_entity.id
_entity.type
_entity.pdbx_description
1 polymer ?
#
loop_
_entity_poly.entity_id
_entity_poly.type
_entity_poly.pdbx_seq_one_letter_code
_entity_poly.pdbx_strand_id
1 'polypeptide(L)'
;REAGHQVVQRDINIEMYDHFFSMEFLIWVKGRLGMHLKPLQDKEKAGTLTEQEASQKAVLEDAYAVDVFDLAERAEDAKLVVRGERFYEAEKLERALNTFREAMQYISAAYYPASLVFYPMESNLGYRPGVSQEVFACLDDERVNVYRDICNQLVLPSVSKERPAVIGISIGTQMQLMAGLTFCKMIKESFPEIRVVVGGNVVTRLQEEWAHHERFFTEVFDAAILYEGEHALLWYLEAVNGQRAMEQVPNLMYRDADGVNQSKEVYTEKTSALPLPDFDGLPLDRYFVPERIIPYLATRGCYWGRCTFCDHGQGYFDQYRGMSAQHVVEQVTALRDKYNCRHFLFSDESYPPALFKKVSQLLVDRNVGIKWTTLIRFEETLQDQAIWDLAAKAGCCTLYYGMESANERVLNLMDKHARKSVIQNNLHQAAKAGIWNHVMA
;
A
#
# COMPACT_ATOMS: atom_id res chain seq x y z
N ARG A 1 1.58 -21.31 0.78
CA ARG A 1 1.97 -22.28 1.83
C ARG A 1 1.13 -23.56 1.74
N GLU A 2 -0.18 -23.47 1.57
CA GLU A 2 -1.03 -24.66 1.45
C GLU A 2 -0.64 -25.62 0.30
N ALA A 3 -0.08 -25.08 -0.79
CA ALA A 3 0.46 -25.85 -1.91
C ALA A 3 1.88 -26.41 -1.66
N GLY A 4 2.40 -26.35 -0.43
CA GLY A 4 3.69 -26.93 -0.05
C GLY A 4 4.92 -26.05 -0.31
N HIS A 5 4.75 -24.82 -0.77
CA HIS A 5 5.86 -23.88 -0.96
C HIS A 5 6.33 -23.28 0.38
N GLN A 6 7.66 -23.15 0.54
CA GLN A 6 8.22 -22.31 1.60
C GLN A 6 8.03 -20.84 1.21
N VAL A 7 7.40 -20.06 2.09
CA VAL A 7 7.08 -18.67 1.80
C VAL A 7 7.56 -17.77 2.93
N VAL A 8 8.38 -16.78 2.59
CA VAL A 8 8.77 -15.67 3.45
C VAL A 8 7.96 -14.45 3.02
N GLN A 9 7.23 -13.84 3.94
CA GLN A 9 6.49 -12.61 3.70
C GLN A 9 7.21 -11.44 4.38
N ARG A 10 7.28 -10.31 3.68
CA ARG A 10 7.82 -9.05 4.20
C ARG A 10 6.94 -7.89 3.77
N ASP A 11 6.76 -6.93 4.65
CA ASP A 11 6.23 -5.61 4.32
C ASP A 11 7.37 -4.60 4.36
N ILE A 12 8.01 -4.41 3.20
CA ILE A 12 9.13 -3.49 3.07
C ILE A 12 8.70 -2.04 3.33
N ASN A 13 7.43 -1.70 3.13
CA ASN A 13 6.95 -0.36 3.40
C ASN A 13 7.10 0.00 4.89
N ILE A 14 6.60 -0.83 5.79
CA ILE A 14 6.73 -0.55 7.23
C ILE A 14 8.18 -0.74 7.71
N GLU A 15 8.90 -1.75 7.18
CA GLU A 15 10.30 -1.96 7.52
C GLU A 15 11.16 -0.75 7.12
N MET A 16 10.91 -0.15 5.96
CA MET A 16 11.58 1.05 5.46
C MET A 16 11.32 2.26 6.36
N TYR A 17 10.05 2.54 6.71
CA TYR A 17 9.74 3.67 7.58
C TYR A 17 10.30 3.50 8.99
N ASP A 18 10.26 2.28 9.53
CA ASP A 18 10.86 1.99 10.82
C ASP A 18 12.38 2.18 10.80
N HIS A 19 13.02 1.86 9.66
CA HIS A 19 14.43 2.08 9.42
C HIS A 19 14.77 3.56 9.21
N PHE A 20 13.98 4.30 8.43
CA PHE A 20 14.17 5.74 8.25
C PHE A 20 14.24 6.51 9.57
N PHE A 21 13.45 6.10 10.54
CA PHE A 21 13.40 6.71 11.87
C PHE A 21 14.27 6.00 12.90
N SER A 22 15.27 5.23 12.45
CA SER A 22 16.26 4.61 13.33
C SER A 22 17.50 5.50 13.47
N MET A 23 18.15 5.41 14.62
CA MET A 23 19.43 6.08 14.87
C MET A 23 20.48 5.70 13.83
N GLU A 24 20.55 4.41 13.47
CA GLU A 24 21.51 3.89 12.48
C GLU A 24 21.35 4.58 11.14
N PHE A 25 20.13 4.67 10.62
CA PHE A 25 19.89 5.29 9.31
C PHE A 25 20.10 6.80 9.33
N LEU A 26 19.64 7.50 10.38
CA LEU A 26 19.82 8.95 10.47
C LEU A 26 21.30 9.34 10.58
N ILE A 27 22.13 8.58 11.31
CA ILE A 27 23.58 8.77 11.33
C ILE A 27 24.20 8.48 9.96
N TRP A 28 23.76 7.42 9.28
CA TRP A 28 24.20 7.13 7.92
C TRP A 28 23.86 8.27 6.95
N VAL A 29 22.67 8.86 7.06
CA VAL A 29 22.25 10.06 6.29
C VAL A 29 23.18 11.23 6.55
N LYS A 30 23.64 11.46 7.79
CA LYS A 30 24.64 12.51 8.10
C LYS A 30 25.94 12.31 7.33
N GLY A 31 26.41 11.09 7.25
CA GLY A 31 27.58 10.74 6.43
C GLY A 31 27.38 11.08 4.95
N ARG A 32 26.19 10.72 4.40
CA ARG A 32 25.81 11.03 3.01
C ARG A 32 25.73 12.54 2.75
N LEU A 33 25.11 13.30 3.66
CA LEU A 33 25.09 14.77 3.58
C LEU A 33 26.51 15.36 3.50
N GLY A 34 27.45 14.90 4.35
CA GLY A 34 28.83 15.33 4.33
C GLY A 34 29.55 14.99 3.01
N MET A 35 29.30 13.81 2.44
CA MET A 35 29.87 13.41 1.14
C MET A 35 29.40 14.31 0.00
N HIS A 36 28.12 14.73 0.00
CA HIS A 36 27.58 15.61 -1.05
C HIS A 36 27.94 17.09 -0.81
N LEU A 37 28.07 17.51 0.44
CA LEU A 37 28.37 18.90 0.79
C LEU A 37 29.81 19.29 0.47
N LYS A 38 30.78 18.42 0.75
CA LYS A 38 32.20 18.70 0.59
C LYS A 38 32.60 19.17 -0.82
N PRO A 39 32.20 18.52 -1.93
CA PRO A 39 32.53 18.98 -3.28
C PRO A 39 31.98 20.38 -3.58
N LEU A 40 30.82 20.74 -3.04
CA LEU A 40 30.20 22.06 -3.23
C LEU A 40 30.96 23.14 -2.48
N GLN A 41 31.42 22.85 -1.27
CA GLN A 41 32.30 23.74 -0.50
C GLN A 41 33.65 23.98 -1.19
N ASP A 42 34.21 22.96 -1.83
CA ASP A 42 35.46 23.07 -2.59
C ASP A 42 35.27 23.94 -3.86
N LYS A 43 34.15 23.78 -4.56
CA LYS A 43 33.77 24.66 -5.68
C LYS A 43 33.54 26.10 -5.26
N GLU A 44 32.93 26.33 -4.12
CA GLU A 44 32.76 27.69 -3.56
C GLU A 44 34.08 28.35 -3.30
N LYS A 45 35.05 27.68 -2.64
CA LYS A 45 36.37 28.17 -2.42
C LYS A 45 37.14 28.48 -3.70
N ALA A 46 36.87 27.69 -4.76
CA ALA A 46 37.45 27.90 -6.08
C ALA A 46 36.75 28.99 -6.91
N GLY A 47 35.62 29.54 -6.43
CA GLY A 47 34.80 30.52 -7.16
C GLY A 47 34.10 29.97 -8.41
N THR A 48 33.85 28.67 -8.42
CA THR A 48 33.24 27.94 -9.58
C THR A 48 31.85 27.40 -9.28
N LEU A 49 31.25 27.77 -8.13
CA LEU A 49 29.93 27.31 -7.73
C LEU A 49 28.85 27.99 -8.59
N THR A 50 27.96 27.17 -9.22
CA THR A 50 26.83 27.72 -9.94
C THR A 50 25.69 28.11 -8.99
N GLU A 51 24.70 28.88 -9.46
CA GLU A 51 23.53 29.29 -8.66
C GLU A 51 22.72 28.08 -8.15
N GLN A 52 22.55 27.08 -9.02
CA GLN A 52 21.86 25.83 -8.64
C GLN A 52 22.62 25.05 -7.59
N GLU A 53 23.94 24.96 -7.73
CA GLU A 53 24.81 24.31 -6.72
C GLU A 53 24.86 25.08 -5.40
N ALA A 54 24.78 26.41 -5.44
CA ALA A 54 24.68 27.24 -4.25
C ALA A 54 23.37 26.96 -3.48
N SER A 55 22.25 26.84 -4.20
CA SER A 55 20.96 26.45 -3.61
C SER A 55 21.02 25.05 -2.99
N GLN A 56 21.60 24.09 -3.68
CA GLN A 56 21.80 22.73 -3.15
C GLN A 56 22.70 22.76 -1.90
N LYS A 57 23.82 23.49 -1.95
CA LYS A 57 24.75 23.62 -0.83
C LYS A 57 24.06 24.15 0.42
N ALA A 58 23.22 25.20 0.29
CA ALA A 58 22.49 25.77 1.41
C ALA A 58 21.58 24.73 2.09
N VAL A 59 20.82 23.95 1.32
CA VAL A 59 19.97 22.87 1.86
C VAL A 59 20.79 21.80 2.58
N LEU A 60 21.93 21.40 2.01
CA LEU A 60 22.80 20.41 2.61
C LEU A 60 23.47 20.93 3.89
N GLU A 61 23.87 22.22 3.96
CA GLU A 61 24.46 22.84 5.14
C GLU A 61 23.46 22.92 6.29
N ASP A 62 22.24 23.36 6.02
CA ASP A 62 21.16 23.42 7.01
C ASP A 62 20.87 22.03 7.60
N ALA A 63 20.75 21.02 6.74
CA ALA A 63 20.54 19.66 7.19
C ALA A 63 21.76 19.09 7.95
N TYR A 64 22.97 19.35 7.47
CA TYR A 64 24.20 18.89 8.14
C TYR A 64 24.40 19.49 9.53
N ALA A 65 23.86 20.68 9.78
CA ALA A 65 23.91 21.35 11.08
C ALA A 65 22.97 20.75 12.12
N VAL A 66 21.98 19.91 11.70
CA VAL A 66 21.05 19.26 12.61
C VAL A 66 21.80 18.34 13.58
N ASP A 67 21.42 18.41 14.86
CA ASP A 67 21.85 17.43 15.85
C ASP A 67 21.13 16.10 15.59
N VAL A 68 21.81 15.22 14.87
CA VAL A 68 21.26 13.93 14.45
C VAL A 68 20.99 12.99 15.63
N PHE A 69 21.72 13.13 16.74
CA PHE A 69 21.49 12.28 17.92
C PHE A 69 20.20 12.68 18.63
N ASP A 70 19.98 14.00 18.82
CA ASP A 70 18.71 14.50 19.36
C ASP A 70 17.52 14.10 18.45
N LEU A 71 17.66 14.31 17.14
CA LEU A 71 16.61 13.92 16.17
C LEU A 71 16.31 12.43 16.24
N ALA A 72 17.33 11.59 16.33
CA ALA A 72 17.17 10.13 16.40
C ALA A 72 16.51 9.69 17.71
N GLU A 73 16.91 10.25 18.85
CA GLU A 73 16.25 9.94 20.14
C GLU A 73 14.78 10.34 20.12
N ARG A 74 14.44 11.52 19.58
CA ARG A 74 13.05 11.97 19.43
C ARG A 74 12.26 11.08 18.46
N ALA A 75 12.88 10.61 17.39
CA ALA A 75 12.24 9.71 16.42
C ALA A 75 11.94 8.33 17.03
N GLU A 76 12.84 7.79 17.87
CA GLU A 76 12.56 6.55 18.61
C GLU A 76 11.44 6.73 19.64
N ASP A 77 11.41 7.85 20.41
CA ASP A 77 10.28 8.13 21.30
C ASP A 77 8.97 8.32 20.52
N ALA A 78 9.01 8.98 19.36
CA ALA A 78 7.85 9.13 18.49
C ALA A 78 7.28 7.78 18.03
N LYS A 79 8.12 6.79 17.71
CA LYS A 79 7.66 5.42 17.42
C LYS A 79 6.95 4.78 18.62
N LEU A 80 7.45 5.00 19.84
CA LEU A 80 6.80 4.51 21.04
C LEU A 80 5.47 5.21 21.33
N VAL A 81 5.36 6.50 20.98
CA VAL A 81 4.10 7.25 21.10
C VAL A 81 3.04 6.66 20.17
N VAL A 82 3.36 6.49 18.88
CA VAL A 82 2.37 6.02 17.88
C VAL A 82 2.01 4.55 18.04
N ARG A 83 2.86 3.74 18.69
CA ARG A 83 2.62 2.30 18.96
C ARG A 83 2.03 2.00 20.34
N GLY A 84 1.81 3.01 21.17
CA GLY A 84 1.35 2.82 22.53
C GLY A 84 0.17 3.69 22.93
N GLU A 85 -0.22 3.62 24.20
CA GLU A 85 -1.37 4.35 24.73
C GLU A 85 -1.25 5.88 24.58
N ARG A 86 -0.02 6.42 24.52
CA ARG A 86 0.23 7.86 24.28
C ARG A 86 -0.26 8.37 22.93
N PHE A 87 -0.60 7.46 21.99
CA PHE A 87 -1.25 7.78 20.72
C PHE A 87 -2.55 8.57 20.90
N TYR A 88 -3.30 8.28 21.96
CA TYR A 88 -4.59 8.93 22.24
C TYR A 88 -4.45 10.29 22.93
N GLU A 89 -3.25 10.73 23.22
CA GLU A 89 -2.94 12.05 23.76
C GLU A 89 -2.58 12.99 22.59
N ALA A 90 -3.53 13.85 22.17
CA ALA A 90 -3.42 14.65 20.94
C ALA A 90 -2.10 15.42 20.82
N GLU A 91 -1.63 16.08 21.90
CA GLU A 91 -0.38 16.84 21.90
C GLU A 91 0.86 15.95 21.72
N LYS A 92 0.84 14.72 22.27
CA LYS A 92 1.96 13.77 22.11
C LYS A 92 1.99 13.20 20.71
N LEU A 93 0.81 12.86 20.17
CA LEU A 93 0.68 12.38 18.80
C LEU A 93 1.15 13.46 17.81
N GLU A 94 0.71 14.70 17.98
CA GLU A 94 1.12 15.81 17.11
C GLU A 94 2.64 16.01 17.13
N ARG A 95 3.26 16.00 18.31
CA ARG A 95 4.71 16.08 18.45
C ARG A 95 5.42 14.92 17.76
N ALA A 96 4.93 13.69 17.92
CA ALA A 96 5.51 12.52 17.27
C ALA A 96 5.43 12.62 15.73
N LEU A 97 4.28 13.04 15.19
CA LEU A 97 4.12 13.25 13.75
C LEU A 97 5.01 14.38 13.21
N ASN A 98 5.21 15.44 13.98
CA ASN A 98 6.12 16.52 13.61
C ASN A 98 7.59 16.05 13.62
N THR A 99 7.99 15.21 14.58
CA THR A 99 9.31 14.60 14.59
C THR A 99 9.54 13.72 13.35
N PHE A 100 8.55 12.92 12.94
CA PHE A 100 8.67 12.14 11.71
C PHE A 100 8.78 13.01 10.45
N ARG A 101 8.04 14.14 10.39
CA ARG A 101 8.19 15.10 9.29
C ARG A 101 9.58 15.72 9.25
N GLU A 102 10.12 16.12 10.40
CA GLU A 102 11.48 16.66 10.52
C GLU A 102 12.54 15.64 10.07
N ALA A 103 12.41 14.39 10.49
CA ALA A 103 13.29 13.31 10.05
C ALA A 103 13.19 13.07 8.53
N MET A 104 12.00 13.11 7.94
CA MET A 104 11.85 12.98 6.49
C MET A 104 12.43 14.16 5.72
N GLN A 105 12.34 15.39 6.25
CA GLN A 105 12.99 16.56 5.65
C GLN A 105 14.52 16.43 5.70
N TYR A 106 15.05 15.97 6.84
CA TYR A 106 16.47 15.69 7.01
C TYR A 106 16.96 14.63 6.01
N ILE A 107 16.24 13.53 5.85
CA ILE A 107 16.54 12.49 4.86
C ILE A 107 16.45 13.06 3.44
N SER A 108 15.40 13.82 3.12
CA SER A 108 15.20 14.41 1.78
C SER A 108 16.40 15.28 1.36
N ALA A 109 16.97 16.04 2.28
CA ALA A 109 18.11 16.88 1.98
C ALA A 109 19.31 16.08 1.44
N ALA A 110 19.54 14.87 1.94
CA ALA A 110 20.60 13.99 1.47
C ALA A 110 20.39 13.43 0.07
N TYR A 111 19.16 13.54 -0.47
CA TYR A 111 18.75 13.11 -1.81
C TYR A 111 18.27 14.28 -2.68
N TYR A 112 18.72 15.50 -2.35
CA TYR A 112 18.33 16.70 -3.10
C TYR A 112 18.49 16.52 -4.64
N PRO A 113 17.49 16.92 -5.46
CA PRO A 113 16.27 17.65 -5.13
C PRO A 113 15.05 16.79 -4.77
N ALA A 114 15.23 15.51 -4.45
CA ALA A 114 14.10 14.65 -4.05
C ALA A 114 13.41 15.18 -2.78
N SER A 115 12.12 14.94 -2.68
CA SER A 115 11.31 15.28 -1.50
C SER A 115 10.54 14.04 -1.05
N LEU A 116 10.72 13.67 0.22
CA LEU A 116 10.08 12.56 0.87
C LEU A 116 9.13 13.08 1.94
N VAL A 117 7.88 12.64 1.91
CA VAL A 117 6.85 13.10 2.86
C VAL A 117 6.29 11.89 3.62
N PHE A 118 6.20 12.01 4.95
CA PHE A 118 5.69 10.93 5.79
C PHE A 118 4.16 10.78 5.67
N TYR A 119 3.42 11.91 5.62
CA TYR A 119 1.98 11.87 5.53
C TYR A 119 1.44 13.12 4.78
N PRO A 120 0.68 12.95 3.69
CA PRO A 120 0.49 11.66 2.97
C PRO A 120 1.83 11.06 2.53
N MET A 121 1.91 9.73 2.49
CA MET A 121 3.15 9.03 2.12
C MET A 121 3.45 9.24 0.64
N GLU A 122 4.17 10.32 0.33
CA GLU A 122 4.55 10.68 -1.03
C GLU A 122 6.06 10.82 -1.15
N SER A 123 6.60 10.44 -2.29
CA SER A 123 7.96 10.74 -2.67
C SER A 123 7.97 11.38 -4.06
N ASN A 124 8.61 12.54 -4.16
CA ASN A 124 8.92 13.15 -5.44
C ASN A 124 10.43 13.03 -5.65
N LEU A 125 10.82 12.14 -6.55
CA LEU A 125 12.24 11.91 -6.90
C LEU A 125 12.71 12.81 -8.04
N GLY A 126 11.90 13.78 -8.49
CA GLY A 126 12.22 14.66 -9.61
C GLY A 126 11.98 14.04 -10.98
N TYR A 127 11.36 12.86 -11.06
CA TYR A 127 11.04 12.13 -12.27
C TYR A 127 9.54 11.87 -12.39
N ARG A 128 9.03 11.84 -13.63
CA ARG A 128 7.60 11.57 -13.89
C ARG A 128 7.36 10.07 -14.01
N PRO A 129 6.58 9.47 -13.10
CA PRO A 129 6.32 8.01 -13.12
C PRO A 129 5.48 7.56 -14.33
N GLY A 130 4.81 8.47 -15.03
CA GLY A 130 4.08 8.19 -16.26
C GLY A 130 4.92 8.26 -17.56
N VAL A 131 6.25 8.44 -17.46
CA VAL A 131 7.16 8.50 -18.61
C VAL A 131 8.23 7.43 -18.47
N SER A 132 8.12 6.35 -19.23
CA SER A 132 8.98 5.16 -19.09
C SER A 132 10.48 5.48 -19.12
N GLN A 133 10.92 6.41 -20.00
CA GLN A 133 12.32 6.83 -20.07
C GLN A 133 12.79 7.49 -18.75
N GLU A 134 11.94 8.31 -18.12
CA GLU A 134 12.24 8.95 -16.84
C GLU A 134 12.20 7.94 -15.69
N VAL A 135 11.32 6.93 -15.76
CA VAL A 135 11.32 5.82 -14.81
C VAL A 135 12.69 5.13 -14.83
N PHE A 136 13.19 4.70 -15.99
CA PHE A 136 14.50 4.07 -16.09
C PHE A 136 15.64 4.96 -15.59
N ALA A 137 15.62 6.26 -15.94
CA ALA A 137 16.61 7.20 -15.46
C ALA A 137 16.60 7.30 -13.92
N CYS A 138 15.41 7.33 -13.32
CA CYS A 138 15.26 7.37 -11.87
C CYS A 138 15.74 6.08 -11.18
N LEU A 139 15.46 4.90 -11.79
CA LEU A 139 15.90 3.62 -11.22
C LEU A 139 17.43 3.57 -11.06
N ASP A 140 18.17 4.26 -11.92
CA ASP A 140 19.63 4.28 -11.94
C ASP A 140 20.26 5.50 -11.21
N ASP A 141 19.46 6.52 -10.87
CA ASP A 141 20.00 7.74 -10.23
C ASP A 141 20.16 7.57 -8.72
N GLU A 142 21.38 7.20 -8.31
CA GLU A 142 21.76 7.04 -6.89
C GLU A 142 21.69 8.33 -6.08
N ARG A 143 21.66 9.51 -6.73
CA ARG A 143 21.64 10.80 -6.01
C ARG A 143 20.29 11.07 -5.39
N VAL A 144 19.19 10.73 -6.10
CA VAL A 144 17.82 11.08 -5.71
C VAL A 144 16.97 9.87 -5.30
N ASN A 145 17.35 8.66 -5.73
CA ASN A 145 16.55 7.46 -5.48
C ASN A 145 16.95 6.80 -4.15
N VAL A 146 16.32 7.24 -3.06
CA VAL A 146 16.50 6.68 -1.71
C VAL A 146 16.25 5.17 -1.64
N TYR A 147 15.37 4.65 -2.50
CA TYR A 147 15.01 3.24 -2.50
C TYR A 147 16.16 2.32 -2.88
N ARG A 148 17.19 2.83 -3.57
CA ARG A 148 18.41 2.08 -3.85
C ARG A 148 19.18 1.77 -2.57
N ASP A 149 19.32 2.76 -1.69
CA ASP A 149 20.00 2.56 -0.40
C ASP A 149 19.18 1.67 0.53
N ILE A 150 17.87 1.82 0.54
CA ILE A 150 16.96 0.90 1.26
C ILE A 150 17.07 -0.53 0.72
N CYS A 151 17.15 -0.71 -0.60
CA CYS A 151 17.35 -2.01 -1.21
C CYS A 151 18.65 -2.66 -0.73
N ASN A 152 19.75 -1.90 -0.77
CA ASN A 152 21.07 -2.36 -0.31
C ASN A 152 21.09 -2.73 1.18
N GLN A 153 20.40 -1.97 2.02
CA GLN A 153 20.45 -2.15 3.47
C GLN A 153 19.45 -3.19 3.99
N LEU A 154 18.26 -3.29 3.40
CA LEU A 154 17.18 -4.14 3.92
C LEU A 154 16.83 -5.32 3.01
N VAL A 155 16.83 -5.13 1.68
CA VAL A 155 16.29 -6.14 0.76
C VAL A 155 17.34 -7.13 0.33
N LEU A 156 18.44 -6.67 -0.27
CA LEU A 156 19.49 -7.56 -0.81
C LEU A 156 20.13 -8.47 0.24
N PRO A 157 20.39 -8.02 1.48
CA PRO A 157 20.91 -8.93 2.52
C PRO A 157 19.94 -10.06 2.85
N SER A 158 18.63 -9.79 2.87
CA SER A 158 17.62 -10.82 3.08
C SER A 158 17.55 -11.80 1.89
N VAL A 159 17.54 -11.28 0.67
CA VAL A 159 17.55 -12.11 -0.55
C VAL A 159 18.78 -13.01 -0.59
N SER A 160 19.94 -12.47 -0.26
CA SER A 160 21.21 -13.22 -0.19
C SER A 160 21.16 -14.36 0.84
N LYS A 161 20.49 -14.14 1.96
CA LYS A 161 20.32 -15.14 3.02
C LYS A 161 19.32 -16.22 2.65
N GLU A 162 18.14 -15.84 2.16
CA GLU A 162 17.00 -16.73 1.92
C GLU A 162 17.13 -17.49 0.59
N ARG A 163 17.80 -16.91 -0.41
CA ARG A 163 17.99 -17.49 -1.77
C ARG A 163 16.69 -18.08 -2.36
N PRO A 164 15.61 -17.33 -2.45
CA PRO A 164 14.35 -17.83 -3.01
C PRO A 164 14.49 -18.09 -4.51
N ALA A 165 13.73 -19.04 -5.04
CA ALA A 165 13.66 -19.27 -6.49
C ALA A 165 12.87 -18.15 -7.20
N VAL A 166 11.87 -17.59 -6.53
CA VAL A 166 10.99 -16.54 -7.05
C VAL A 166 10.77 -15.49 -5.98
N ILE A 167 10.81 -14.22 -6.38
CA ILE A 167 10.42 -13.07 -5.55
C ILE A 167 9.21 -12.41 -6.18
N GLY A 168 8.10 -12.33 -5.43
CA GLY A 168 6.91 -11.57 -5.82
C GLY A 168 6.90 -10.20 -5.15
N ILE A 169 6.75 -9.13 -5.95
CA ILE A 169 6.62 -7.75 -5.44
C ILE A 169 5.24 -7.23 -5.76
N SER A 170 4.46 -6.94 -4.72
CA SER A 170 3.12 -6.36 -4.85
C SER A 170 3.20 -4.82 -4.87
N ILE A 171 2.72 -4.21 -5.95
CA ILE A 171 2.64 -2.76 -6.15
C ILE A 171 1.16 -2.37 -6.18
N GLY A 172 0.61 -2.09 -5.01
CA GLY A 172 -0.82 -1.82 -4.83
C GLY A 172 -1.23 -0.39 -5.15
N THR A 173 -0.32 0.59 -4.98
CA THR A 173 -0.58 2.01 -5.21
C THR A 173 0.50 2.65 -6.08
N GLN A 174 0.14 3.76 -6.73
CA GLN A 174 1.09 4.52 -7.56
C GLN A 174 2.31 5.01 -6.76
N MET A 175 2.13 5.31 -5.47
CA MET A 175 3.22 5.75 -4.60
C MET A 175 4.28 4.67 -4.37
N GLN A 176 3.91 3.39 -4.51
CA GLN A 176 4.82 2.25 -4.39
C GLN A 176 5.56 1.91 -5.68
N LEU A 177 5.17 2.53 -6.82
CA LEU A 177 5.67 2.14 -8.14
C LEU A 177 7.20 2.27 -8.23
N MET A 178 7.74 3.45 -7.93
CA MET A 178 9.17 3.71 -8.04
C MET A 178 10.00 2.84 -7.08
N ALA A 179 9.53 2.66 -5.84
CA ALA A 179 10.18 1.78 -4.87
C ALA A 179 10.17 0.32 -5.35
N GLY A 180 9.00 -0.18 -5.76
CA GLY A 180 8.84 -1.55 -6.25
C GLY A 180 9.71 -1.85 -7.46
N LEU A 181 9.71 -0.98 -8.48
CA LEU A 181 10.55 -1.15 -9.67
C LEU A 181 12.05 -1.05 -9.35
N THR A 182 12.45 -0.16 -8.44
CA THR A 182 13.84 -0.07 -7.97
C THR A 182 14.28 -1.39 -7.33
N PHE A 183 13.46 -1.96 -6.45
CA PHE A 183 13.78 -3.24 -5.80
C PHE A 183 13.85 -4.37 -6.82
N CYS A 184 12.90 -4.46 -7.76
CA CYS A 184 12.93 -5.44 -8.84
C CYS A 184 14.26 -5.40 -9.61
N LYS A 185 14.62 -4.21 -10.12
CA LYS A 185 15.84 -4.02 -10.93
C LYS A 185 17.09 -4.41 -10.16
N MET A 186 17.24 -3.91 -8.93
CA MET A 186 18.42 -4.21 -8.11
C MET A 186 18.53 -5.68 -7.73
N ILE A 187 17.41 -6.36 -7.50
CA ILE A 187 17.38 -7.80 -7.24
C ILE A 187 17.85 -8.57 -8.49
N LYS A 188 17.32 -8.24 -9.68
CA LYS A 188 17.75 -8.89 -10.95
C LYS A 188 19.22 -8.64 -11.25
N GLU A 189 19.75 -7.45 -11.01
CA GLU A 189 21.16 -7.13 -11.19
C GLU A 189 22.06 -7.91 -10.23
N SER A 190 21.64 -8.08 -8.97
CA SER A 190 22.43 -8.73 -7.93
C SER A 190 22.29 -10.25 -7.92
N PHE A 191 21.15 -10.78 -8.37
CA PHE A 191 20.80 -12.20 -8.34
C PHE A 191 20.05 -12.61 -9.62
N PRO A 192 20.74 -12.65 -10.77
CA PRO A 192 20.11 -12.89 -12.08
C PRO A 192 19.45 -14.28 -12.21
N GLU A 193 19.78 -15.22 -11.32
CA GLU A 193 19.16 -16.54 -11.25
C GLU A 193 17.75 -16.52 -10.59
N ILE A 194 17.44 -15.49 -9.81
CA ILE A 194 16.15 -15.37 -9.11
C ILE A 194 15.12 -14.76 -10.06
N ARG A 195 13.96 -15.42 -10.17
CA ARG A 195 12.83 -14.86 -10.93
C ARG A 195 12.12 -13.78 -10.13
N VAL A 196 11.94 -12.62 -10.76
CA VAL A 196 11.20 -11.50 -10.16
C VAL A 196 9.85 -11.36 -10.86
N VAL A 197 8.77 -11.48 -10.12
CA VAL A 197 7.40 -11.29 -10.61
C VAL A 197 6.73 -10.13 -9.89
N VAL A 198 6.08 -9.25 -10.63
CA VAL A 198 5.32 -8.13 -10.08
C VAL A 198 3.82 -8.38 -10.17
N GLY A 199 3.07 -7.79 -9.27
CA GLY A 199 1.60 -7.84 -9.26
C GLY A 199 1.01 -6.68 -8.46
N GLY A 200 -0.31 -6.66 -8.34
CA GLY A 200 -1.05 -5.63 -7.64
C GLY A 200 -1.82 -4.68 -8.57
N ASN A 201 -2.63 -3.82 -7.96
CA ASN A 201 -3.59 -2.99 -8.71
C ASN A 201 -2.91 -2.08 -9.76
N VAL A 202 -1.80 -1.42 -9.38
CA VAL A 202 -1.07 -0.54 -10.30
C VAL A 202 -0.48 -1.30 -11.48
N VAL A 203 0.02 -2.52 -11.24
CA VAL A 203 0.56 -3.36 -12.32
C VAL A 203 -0.52 -3.71 -13.33
N THR A 204 -1.72 -4.06 -12.86
CA THR A 204 -2.87 -4.34 -13.74
C THR A 204 -3.29 -3.11 -14.54
N ARG A 205 -3.34 -1.92 -13.92
CA ARG A 205 -3.72 -0.67 -14.59
C ARG A 205 -2.75 -0.24 -15.67
N LEU A 206 -1.49 -0.58 -15.53
CA LEU A 206 -0.43 -0.26 -16.48
C LEU A 206 -0.18 -1.37 -17.50
N GLN A 207 -1.08 -2.36 -17.66
CA GLN A 207 -0.88 -3.52 -18.53
C GLN A 207 -0.60 -3.13 -19.99
N GLU A 208 -1.26 -2.10 -20.51
CA GLU A 208 -1.04 -1.62 -21.86
C GLU A 208 0.38 -1.02 -22.01
N GLU A 209 0.83 -0.28 -21.02
CA GLU A 209 2.18 0.30 -21.01
C GLU A 209 3.25 -0.78 -20.93
N TRP A 210 3.06 -1.81 -20.08
CA TRP A 210 4.01 -2.92 -20.01
C TRP A 210 4.13 -3.65 -21.35
N ALA A 211 3.01 -3.84 -22.07
CA ALA A 211 3.00 -4.50 -23.38
C ALA A 211 3.86 -3.77 -24.42
N HIS A 212 3.96 -2.44 -24.33
CA HIS A 212 4.72 -1.61 -25.29
C HIS A 212 6.19 -1.39 -24.88
N HIS A 213 6.60 -1.80 -23.67
CA HIS A 213 7.93 -1.50 -23.14
C HIS A 213 8.66 -2.78 -22.69
N GLU A 214 9.14 -3.56 -23.66
CA GLU A 214 9.89 -4.81 -23.46
C GLU A 214 11.06 -4.69 -22.45
N ARG A 215 11.65 -3.49 -22.36
CA ARG A 215 12.78 -3.20 -21.49
C ARG A 215 12.46 -3.49 -20.01
N PHE A 216 11.22 -3.34 -19.56
CA PHE A 216 10.83 -3.71 -18.19
C PHE A 216 11.02 -5.18 -17.92
N PHE A 217 10.72 -6.06 -18.91
CA PHE A 217 10.85 -7.51 -18.76
C PHE A 217 12.30 -7.98 -18.88
N THR A 218 13.17 -7.22 -19.51
CA THR A 218 14.58 -7.56 -19.62
C THR A 218 15.40 -7.05 -18.44
N GLU A 219 15.11 -5.85 -17.93
CA GLU A 219 15.96 -5.19 -16.94
C GLU A 219 15.34 -5.12 -15.53
N VAL A 220 14.01 -5.18 -15.39
CA VAL A 220 13.36 -4.87 -14.10
C VAL A 220 12.68 -6.09 -13.48
N PHE A 221 11.86 -6.84 -14.23
CA PHE A 221 11.18 -8.04 -13.74
C PHE A 221 11.05 -9.09 -14.85
N ASP A 222 10.73 -10.34 -14.50
CA ASP A 222 10.61 -11.42 -15.49
C ASP A 222 9.17 -11.61 -15.96
N ALA A 223 8.20 -11.31 -15.08
CA ALA A 223 6.78 -11.47 -15.36
C ALA A 223 5.93 -10.51 -14.55
N ALA A 224 4.71 -10.25 -15.02
CA ALA A 224 3.70 -9.50 -14.30
C ALA A 224 2.42 -10.34 -14.19
N ILE A 225 1.88 -10.44 -12.97
CA ILE A 225 0.58 -11.05 -12.72
C ILE A 225 -0.45 -9.93 -12.66
N LEU A 226 -1.40 -9.97 -13.55
CA LEU A 226 -2.50 -9.02 -13.70
C LEU A 226 -3.73 -9.51 -12.93
N TYR A 227 -4.61 -8.60 -12.56
CA TYR A 227 -5.88 -8.92 -11.90
C TYR A 227 -5.69 -9.66 -10.56
N GLU A 228 -6.27 -10.84 -10.45
CA GLU A 228 -6.24 -11.67 -9.23
C GLU A 228 -5.08 -12.65 -9.29
N GLY A 229 -4.27 -12.66 -8.24
CA GLY A 229 -2.97 -13.31 -8.27
C GLY A 229 -2.88 -14.65 -7.54
N GLU A 230 -3.90 -15.07 -6.81
CA GLU A 230 -3.80 -16.21 -5.89
C GLU A 230 -3.44 -17.51 -6.64
N HIS A 231 -4.29 -17.94 -7.58
CA HIS A 231 -3.98 -19.11 -8.41
C HIS A 231 -2.97 -18.77 -9.51
N ALA A 232 -3.00 -17.56 -10.08
CA ALA A 232 -2.07 -17.19 -11.14
C ALA A 232 -0.60 -17.27 -10.66
N LEU A 233 -0.32 -16.82 -9.43
CA LEU A 233 1.01 -16.97 -8.84
C LEU A 233 1.38 -18.44 -8.64
N LEU A 234 0.46 -19.27 -8.15
CA LEU A 234 0.71 -20.71 -7.99
C LEU A 234 1.04 -21.38 -9.32
N TRP A 235 0.25 -21.12 -10.37
CA TRP A 235 0.47 -21.66 -11.71
C TRP A 235 1.76 -21.11 -12.35
N TYR A 236 2.12 -19.86 -12.05
CA TYR A 236 3.43 -19.32 -12.47
C TYR A 236 4.58 -20.08 -11.80
N LEU A 237 4.47 -20.42 -10.52
CA LEU A 237 5.48 -21.24 -9.82
C LEU A 237 5.57 -22.65 -10.43
N GLU A 238 4.44 -23.27 -10.81
CA GLU A 238 4.44 -24.54 -11.55
C GLU A 238 5.15 -24.40 -12.90
N ALA A 239 4.92 -23.29 -13.60
CA ALA A 239 5.57 -23.03 -14.90
C ALA A 239 7.08 -22.81 -14.76
N VAL A 240 7.53 -22.07 -13.76
CA VAL A 240 8.96 -21.89 -13.43
C VAL A 240 9.62 -23.24 -13.12
N ASN A 241 8.89 -24.16 -12.50
CA ASN A 241 9.36 -25.53 -12.20
C ASN A 241 9.22 -26.52 -13.37
N GLY A 242 8.78 -26.07 -14.54
CA GLY A 242 8.62 -26.92 -15.72
C GLY A 242 7.39 -27.86 -15.68
N GLN A 243 6.47 -27.66 -14.75
CA GLN A 243 5.27 -28.48 -14.58
C GLN A 243 4.08 -27.97 -15.42
N ARG A 244 4.18 -26.75 -15.96
CA ARG A 244 3.20 -26.09 -16.79
C ARG A 244 3.90 -25.25 -17.86
N ALA A 245 3.29 -25.05 -19.02
CA ALA A 245 3.77 -24.06 -19.99
C ALA A 245 3.36 -22.64 -19.57
N MET A 246 4.20 -21.64 -19.83
CA MET A 246 3.93 -20.24 -19.47
C MET A 246 2.65 -19.71 -20.12
N GLU A 247 2.38 -20.12 -21.36
CA GLU A 247 1.18 -19.74 -22.13
C GLU A 247 -0.14 -20.23 -21.50
N GLN A 248 -0.05 -21.22 -20.61
CA GLN A 248 -1.19 -21.79 -19.89
C GLN A 248 -1.46 -21.15 -18.55
N VAL A 249 -0.67 -20.14 -18.17
CA VAL A 249 -0.88 -19.39 -16.93
C VAL A 249 -1.80 -18.21 -17.21
N PRO A 250 -3.05 -18.21 -16.74
CA PRO A 250 -3.93 -17.05 -16.90
C PRO A 250 -3.44 -15.86 -16.09
N ASN A 251 -3.89 -14.67 -16.46
CA ASN A 251 -3.50 -13.41 -15.81
C ASN A 251 -1.99 -13.09 -15.90
N LEU A 252 -1.21 -13.81 -16.71
CA LEU A 252 0.23 -13.64 -16.81
C LEU A 252 0.60 -12.76 -18.02
N MET A 253 1.54 -11.86 -17.78
CA MET A 253 2.29 -11.17 -18.82
C MET A 253 3.78 -11.49 -18.62
N TYR A 254 4.46 -11.91 -19.69
CA TYR A 254 5.86 -12.35 -19.65
C TYR A 254 6.51 -12.10 -21.00
N ARG A 255 7.82 -12.22 -21.06
CA ARG A 255 8.60 -12.11 -22.31
C ARG A 255 9.19 -13.46 -22.71
N ASP A 256 9.12 -13.77 -24.00
CA ASP A 256 9.84 -14.89 -24.65
C ASP A 256 10.65 -14.40 -25.85
N ALA A 257 10.99 -15.33 -26.76
CA ALA A 257 11.77 -15.03 -27.95
C ALA A 257 11.04 -14.13 -28.96
N ASP A 258 9.71 -14.15 -28.97
CA ASP A 258 8.85 -13.40 -29.89
C ASP A 258 8.45 -12.03 -29.33
N GLY A 259 8.82 -11.71 -28.08
CA GLY A 259 8.55 -10.43 -27.44
C GLY A 259 7.70 -10.55 -26.17
N VAL A 260 6.98 -9.49 -25.82
CA VAL A 260 6.09 -9.48 -24.67
C VAL A 260 4.77 -10.16 -25.00
N ASN A 261 4.41 -11.15 -24.22
CA ASN A 261 3.20 -11.94 -24.34
C ASN A 261 2.28 -11.67 -23.13
N GLN A 262 0.97 -11.64 -23.39
CA GLN A 262 -0.06 -11.57 -22.35
C GLN A 262 -1.03 -12.73 -22.54
N SER A 263 -1.35 -13.42 -21.45
CA SER A 263 -2.41 -14.44 -21.47
C SER A 263 -3.73 -13.83 -21.92
N LYS A 264 -4.39 -14.55 -22.84
CA LYS A 264 -5.75 -14.19 -23.31
C LYS A 264 -6.84 -14.56 -22.31
N GLU A 265 -6.54 -15.48 -21.41
CA GLU A 265 -7.46 -15.95 -20.39
C GLU A 265 -7.35 -15.06 -19.14
N VAL A 266 -8.48 -14.50 -18.70
CA VAL A 266 -8.61 -13.82 -17.42
C VAL A 266 -9.30 -14.77 -16.46
N TYR A 267 -8.56 -15.20 -15.46
CA TYR A 267 -9.09 -16.02 -14.37
C TYR A 267 -9.51 -15.13 -13.20
N THR A 268 -10.68 -15.40 -12.65
CA THR A 268 -11.22 -14.72 -11.46
C THR A 268 -11.50 -15.71 -10.34
N GLU A 269 -11.09 -15.34 -9.12
CA GLU A 269 -11.23 -16.22 -7.96
C GLU A 269 -12.68 -16.36 -7.50
N LYS A 270 -13.02 -17.55 -7.04
CA LYS A 270 -14.26 -17.77 -6.31
C LYS A 270 -14.05 -17.32 -4.86
N THR A 271 -14.65 -16.19 -4.46
CA THR A 271 -14.47 -15.61 -3.13
C THR A 271 -14.72 -16.60 -1.99
N SER A 272 -15.66 -17.54 -2.17
CA SER A 272 -15.97 -18.60 -1.19
C SER A 272 -14.90 -19.69 -1.07
N ALA A 273 -13.97 -19.78 -2.03
CA ALA A 273 -12.91 -20.77 -2.06
C ALA A 273 -11.55 -20.18 -1.66
N LEU A 274 -11.48 -18.87 -1.43
CA LEU A 274 -10.25 -18.23 -1.00
C LEU A 274 -9.85 -18.73 0.41
N PRO A 275 -8.56 -19.03 0.61
CA PRO A 275 -8.06 -19.40 1.93
C PRO A 275 -8.15 -18.22 2.92
N LEU A 276 -8.02 -18.54 4.19
CA LEU A 276 -7.92 -17.52 5.22
C LEU A 276 -6.65 -16.66 4.97
N PRO A 277 -6.76 -15.32 4.96
CA PRO A 277 -5.59 -14.47 4.82
C PRO A 277 -4.51 -14.80 5.85
N ASP A 278 -3.28 -14.93 5.38
CA ASP A 278 -2.14 -15.31 6.24
C ASP A 278 -1.17 -14.15 6.41
N PHE A 279 -1.03 -13.65 7.64
CA PHE A 279 -0.15 -12.56 8.04
C PHE A 279 1.10 -13.06 8.80
N ASP A 280 1.34 -14.38 8.82
CA ASP A 280 2.48 -14.98 9.51
C ASP A 280 3.80 -14.52 8.86
N GLY A 281 4.69 -13.97 9.67
CA GLY A 281 5.98 -13.42 9.22
C GLY A 281 5.96 -11.91 8.98
N LEU A 282 4.79 -11.27 8.90
CA LEU A 282 4.70 -9.81 8.84
C LEU A 282 4.96 -9.19 10.23
N PRO A 283 5.63 -8.04 10.30
CA PRO A 283 5.99 -7.40 11.57
C PRO A 283 4.80 -6.61 12.15
N LEU A 284 3.71 -7.31 12.54
CA LEU A 284 2.44 -6.69 12.93
C LEU A 284 2.56 -5.69 14.10
N ASP A 285 3.57 -5.84 14.97
CA ASP A 285 3.81 -4.93 16.09
C ASP A 285 4.65 -3.69 15.71
N ARG A 286 5.14 -3.63 14.47
CA ARG A 286 5.97 -2.50 14.00
C ARG A 286 5.17 -1.43 13.26
N TYR A 287 3.90 -1.67 12.95
CA TYR A 287 3.06 -0.66 12.33
C TYR A 287 2.87 0.54 13.26
N PHE A 288 2.71 1.73 12.67
CA PHE A 288 2.57 2.99 13.41
C PHE A 288 1.12 3.21 13.87
N VAL A 289 0.64 2.25 14.63
CA VAL A 289 -0.70 2.24 15.23
C VAL A 289 -0.62 1.63 16.62
N PRO A 290 -1.45 2.10 17.59
CA PRO A 290 -1.40 1.62 18.96
C PRO A 290 -1.92 0.18 19.12
N GLU A 291 -2.74 -0.27 18.18
CA GLU A 291 -3.36 -1.60 18.19
C GLU A 291 -3.28 -2.24 16.81
N ARG A 292 -3.16 -3.56 16.77
CA ARG A 292 -3.14 -4.29 15.50
C ARG A 292 -4.45 -4.12 14.76
N ILE A 293 -4.36 -3.76 13.48
CA ILE A 293 -5.50 -3.66 12.56
C ILE A 293 -5.29 -4.65 11.43
N ILE A 294 -6.22 -5.58 11.27
CA ILE A 294 -6.17 -6.58 10.18
C ILE A 294 -7.05 -6.10 9.02
N PRO A 295 -6.48 -5.90 7.82
CA PRO A 295 -7.28 -5.67 6.63
C PRO A 295 -8.00 -6.96 6.22
N TYR A 296 -9.26 -6.84 5.81
CA TYR A 296 -10.08 -7.95 5.39
C TYR A 296 -10.98 -7.56 4.21
N LEU A 297 -11.14 -8.44 3.24
CA LEU A 297 -12.02 -8.26 2.09
C LEU A 297 -13.13 -9.33 2.13
N ALA A 298 -14.38 -8.89 2.30
CA ALA A 298 -15.55 -9.75 2.22
C ALA A 298 -16.09 -9.85 0.80
N THR A 299 -15.75 -8.88 -0.05
CA THR A 299 -16.25 -8.80 -1.43
C THR A 299 -15.12 -8.39 -2.38
N ARG A 300 -15.28 -8.66 -3.65
CA ARG A 300 -14.44 -8.14 -4.74
C ARG A 300 -15.32 -7.45 -5.75
N GLY A 301 -14.89 -6.25 -6.15
CA GLY A 301 -15.68 -5.36 -6.99
C GLY A 301 -16.74 -4.58 -6.22
N CYS A 302 -17.28 -3.57 -6.87
CA CYS A 302 -18.33 -2.72 -6.33
C CYS A 302 -19.70 -3.21 -6.82
N TYR A 303 -20.64 -3.48 -5.91
CA TYR A 303 -22.01 -3.91 -6.28
C TYR A 303 -22.78 -2.85 -7.07
N TRP A 304 -22.35 -1.58 -6.99
CA TRP A 304 -22.92 -0.52 -7.81
C TRP A 304 -22.28 -0.47 -9.20
N GLY A 305 -20.94 -0.31 -9.27
CA GLY A 305 -20.13 -0.44 -10.49
C GLY A 305 -20.44 0.54 -11.65
N ARG A 306 -21.20 1.63 -11.40
CA ARG A 306 -21.75 2.49 -12.46
C ARG A 306 -21.24 3.92 -12.45
N CYS A 307 -20.48 4.30 -11.42
CA CYS A 307 -19.99 5.70 -11.30
C CYS A 307 -19.08 6.04 -12.49
N THR A 308 -19.42 7.12 -13.23
CA THR A 308 -18.76 7.48 -14.48
C THR A 308 -17.30 7.94 -14.33
N PHE A 309 -16.89 8.31 -13.14
CA PHE A 309 -15.52 8.72 -12.82
C PHE A 309 -14.65 7.59 -12.27
N CYS A 310 -15.28 6.46 -11.90
CA CYS A 310 -14.62 5.38 -11.19
C CYS A 310 -14.03 4.36 -12.17
N ASP A 311 -12.77 4.04 -11.99
CA ASP A 311 -12.04 3.07 -12.81
C ASP A 311 -12.07 1.63 -12.26
N HIS A 312 -12.76 1.39 -11.15
CA HIS A 312 -12.91 0.05 -10.57
C HIS A 312 -13.61 -0.96 -11.50
N GLY A 313 -14.42 -0.48 -12.46
CA GLY A 313 -15.03 -1.32 -13.49
C GLY A 313 -14.12 -1.61 -14.70
N GLN A 314 -12.91 -1.08 -14.73
CA GLN A 314 -11.97 -1.28 -15.84
C GLN A 314 -11.02 -2.44 -15.53
N GLY A 315 -11.47 -3.65 -15.80
CA GLY A 315 -10.61 -4.83 -15.91
C GLY A 315 -10.29 -5.58 -14.63
N TYR A 316 -10.31 -4.94 -13.46
CA TYR A 316 -9.93 -5.62 -12.21
C TYR A 316 -11.13 -6.17 -11.44
N PHE A 317 -12.23 -5.43 -11.39
CA PHE A 317 -13.45 -5.77 -10.67
C PHE A 317 -14.70 -5.54 -11.52
N ASP A 318 -14.70 -6.00 -12.74
CA ASP A 318 -15.84 -5.91 -13.66
C ASP A 318 -17.10 -6.64 -13.15
N GLN A 319 -16.93 -7.60 -12.24
CA GLN A 319 -17.99 -8.36 -11.64
C GLN A 319 -17.94 -8.33 -10.11
N TYR A 320 -19.03 -7.92 -9.51
CA TYR A 320 -19.20 -8.02 -8.07
C TYR A 320 -19.30 -9.47 -7.62
N ARG A 321 -18.47 -9.88 -6.66
CA ARG A 321 -18.46 -11.21 -6.04
C ARG A 321 -18.32 -11.07 -4.54
N GLY A 322 -19.20 -11.66 -3.75
CA GLY A 322 -19.19 -11.56 -2.29
C GLY A 322 -19.21 -12.92 -1.60
N MET A 323 -18.66 -12.96 -0.40
CA MET A 323 -18.77 -14.08 0.52
C MET A 323 -20.14 -14.07 1.21
N SER A 324 -20.57 -15.23 1.73
CA SER A 324 -21.71 -15.26 2.64
C SER A 324 -21.39 -14.59 3.97
N ALA A 325 -22.38 -13.99 4.62
CA ALA A 325 -22.19 -13.39 5.93
C ALA A 325 -21.66 -14.38 6.98
N GLN A 326 -22.09 -15.63 6.88
CA GLN A 326 -21.62 -16.74 7.70
C GLN A 326 -20.11 -16.94 7.54
N HIS A 327 -19.62 -17.02 6.31
CA HIS A 327 -18.21 -17.23 5.97
C HIS A 327 -17.34 -16.04 6.42
N VAL A 328 -17.82 -14.81 6.19
CA VAL A 328 -17.14 -13.59 6.67
C VAL A 328 -16.92 -13.64 8.18
N VAL A 329 -17.97 -13.97 8.96
CA VAL A 329 -17.87 -13.99 10.42
C VAL A 329 -16.98 -15.13 10.91
N GLU A 330 -16.98 -16.29 10.24
CA GLU A 330 -16.08 -17.40 10.54
C GLU A 330 -14.61 -17.01 10.31
N GLN A 331 -14.30 -16.44 9.16
CA GLN A 331 -12.92 -16.00 8.85
C GLN A 331 -12.44 -14.90 9.80
N VAL A 332 -13.26 -13.87 10.03
CA VAL A 332 -12.91 -12.78 10.95
C VAL A 332 -12.70 -13.29 12.38
N THR A 333 -13.51 -14.25 12.83
CA THR A 333 -13.33 -14.91 14.14
C THR A 333 -11.99 -15.66 14.18
N ALA A 334 -11.69 -16.43 13.16
CA ALA A 334 -10.43 -17.17 13.06
C ALA A 334 -9.20 -16.23 13.04
N LEU A 335 -9.27 -15.12 12.28
CA LEU A 335 -8.21 -14.10 12.24
C LEU A 335 -8.03 -13.40 13.59
N ARG A 336 -9.15 -13.04 14.26
CA ARG A 336 -9.12 -12.44 15.60
C ARG A 336 -8.36 -13.34 16.57
N ASP A 337 -8.67 -14.63 16.58
CA ASP A 337 -8.10 -15.60 17.50
C ASP A 337 -6.62 -15.92 17.15
N LYS A 338 -6.33 -16.12 15.85
CA LYS A 338 -4.97 -16.41 15.37
C LYS A 338 -3.99 -15.27 15.67
N TYR A 339 -4.39 -14.01 15.42
CA TYR A 339 -3.49 -12.85 15.55
C TYR A 339 -3.71 -12.04 16.83
N ASN A 340 -4.58 -12.50 17.73
CA ASN A 340 -4.98 -11.74 18.93
C ASN A 340 -5.30 -10.28 18.59
N CYS A 341 -6.14 -10.08 17.56
CA CYS A 341 -6.49 -8.78 17.01
C CYS A 341 -7.98 -8.54 17.12
N ARG A 342 -8.38 -7.36 17.56
CA ARG A 342 -9.79 -6.98 17.66
C ARG A 342 -10.22 -5.92 16.68
N HIS A 343 -9.29 -5.31 15.95
CA HIS A 343 -9.56 -4.23 15.01
C HIS A 343 -9.45 -4.72 13.58
N PHE A 344 -10.50 -4.50 12.78
CA PHE A 344 -10.57 -4.92 11.39
C PHE A 344 -10.91 -3.74 10.48
N LEU A 345 -10.14 -3.60 9.40
CA LEU A 345 -10.47 -2.73 8.28
C LEU A 345 -11.08 -3.58 7.17
N PHE A 346 -12.39 -3.53 6.99
CA PHE A 346 -13.04 -4.13 5.84
C PHE A 346 -12.80 -3.22 4.62
N SER A 347 -11.81 -3.63 3.81
CA SER A 347 -11.28 -2.85 2.69
C SER A 347 -12.09 -3.04 1.40
N ASP A 348 -13.37 -3.39 1.54
CA ASP A 348 -14.29 -3.56 0.42
C ASP A 348 -14.50 -2.23 -0.33
N GLU A 349 -14.58 -2.25 -1.65
CA GLU A 349 -14.80 -1.06 -2.49
C GLU A 349 -16.12 -0.35 -2.15
N SER A 350 -17.12 -1.11 -1.76
CA SER A 350 -18.36 -0.63 -1.17
C SER A 350 -19.08 -1.80 -0.51
N TYR A 351 -19.22 -1.76 0.80
CA TYR A 351 -19.83 -2.85 1.57
C TYR A 351 -21.36 -2.90 1.31
N PRO A 352 -21.90 -4.01 0.81
CA PRO A 352 -23.30 -4.06 0.43
C PRO A 352 -24.24 -4.01 1.63
N PRO A 353 -25.36 -3.27 1.57
CA PRO A 353 -26.31 -3.14 2.68
C PRO A 353 -26.83 -4.46 3.25
N ALA A 354 -27.10 -5.44 2.38
CA ALA A 354 -27.59 -6.74 2.81
C ALA A 354 -26.52 -7.52 3.61
N LEU A 355 -25.26 -7.42 3.20
CA LEU A 355 -24.14 -8.04 3.89
C LEU A 355 -23.86 -7.30 5.21
N PHE A 356 -23.89 -5.97 5.20
CA PHE A 356 -23.75 -5.11 6.37
C PHE A 356 -24.71 -5.51 7.51
N LYS A 357 -26.00 -5.66 7.19
CA LYS A 357 -27.03 -6.10 8.14
C LYS A 357 -26.77 -7.51 8.68
N LYS A 358 -26.52 -8.46 7.77
CA LYS A 358 -26.38 -9.89 8.14
C LYS A 358 -25.10 -10.15 8.93
N VAL A 359 -23.98 -9.52 8.55
CA VAL A 359 -22.70 -9.63 9.27
C VAL A 359 -22.84 -9.01 10.66
N SER A 360 -23.43 -7.80 10.77
CA SER A 360 -23.69 -7.17 12.07
C SER A 360 -24.52 -8.07 12.98
N GLN A 361 -25.60 -8.69 12.46
CA GLN A 361 -26.42 -9.61 13.25
C GLN A 361 -25.62 -10.81 13.75
N LEU A 362 -24.86 -11.47 12.87
CA LEU A 362 -24.08 -12.65 13.23
C LEU A 362 -22.93 -12.33 14.20
N LEU A 363 -22.28 -11.17 14.08
CA LEU A 363 -21.26 -10.70 15.02
C LEU A 363 -21.83 -10.52 16.43
N VAL A 364 -23.06 -9.99 16.53
CA VAL A 364 -23.75 -9.84 17.83
C VAL A 364 -24.18 -11.19 18.36
N ASP A 365 -24.85 -12.03 17.55
CA ASP A 365 -25.40 -13.34 17.98
C ASP A 365 -24.32 -14.29 18.46
N ARG A 366 -23.10 -14.21 17.88
CA ARG A 366 -21.96 -15.04 18.24
C ARG A 366 -21.04 -14.38 19.26
N ASN A 367 -21.36 -13.15 19.70
CA ASN A 367 -20.54 -12.38 20.65
C ASN A 367 -19.05 -12.31 20.21
N VAL A 368 -18.79 -12.00 18.92
CA VAL A 368 -17.43 -12.05 18.37
C VAL A 368 -16.51 -11.00 19.00
N GLY A 369 -17.03 -9.82 19.37
CA GLY A 369 -16.30 -8.82 20.16
C GLY A 369 -15.15 -8.14 19.43
N ILE A 370 -15.36 -7.78 18.16
CA ILE A 370 -14.41 -7.00 17.34
C ILE A 370 -14.83 -5.53 17.24
N LYS A 371 -13.89 -4.69 16.79
CA LYS A 371 -14.12 -3.35 16.26
C LYS A 371 -13.83 -3.38 14.75
N TRP A 372 -14.69 -2.75 13.98
CA TRP A 372 -14.50 -2.76 12.53
C TRP A 372 -14.95 -1.47 11.86
N THR A 373 -14.36 -1.21 10.72
CA THR A 373 -14.64 -0.06 9.86
C THR A 373 -14.74 -0.53 8.41
N THR A 374 -15.51 0.17 7.58
CA THR A 374 -15.67 -0.17 6.16
C THR A 374 -16.05 1.04 5.32
N LEU A 375 -15.89 0.90 4.00
CA LEU A 375 -16.45 1.83 3.02
C LEU A 375 -17.88 1.43 2.69
N ILE A 376 -18.77 2.42 2.63
CA ILE A 376 -20.19 2.20 2.35
C ILE A 376 -20.74 3.34 1.47
N ARG A 377 -21.78 3.02 0.70
CA ARG A 377 -22.54 4.02 -0.06
C ARG A 377 -23.75 4.50 0.76
N PHE A 378 -24.26 5.69 0.40
CA PHE A 378 -25.55 6.15 0.89
C PHE A 378 -26.67 5.37 0.21
N GLU A 379 -27.47 4.66 1.01
CA GLU A 379 -28.50 3.74 0.50
C GLU A 379 -29.85 3.94 1.17
N GLU A 380 -30.93 3.90 0.39
CA GLU A 380 -32.29 4.00 0.91
C GLU A 380 -32.64 2.82 1.84
N THR A 381 -32.05 1.68 1.61
CA THR A 381 -32.23 0.47 2.42
C THR A 381 -31.60 0.54 3.81
N LEU A 382 -30.87 1.62 4.10
CA LEU A 382 -30.21 1.90 5.40
C LEU A 382 -30.85 3.08 6.15
N GLN A 383 -32.14 3.35 5.95
CA GLN A 383 -32.83 4.46 6.61
C GLN A 383 -33.35 4.14 8.02
N ASP A 384 -33.40 2.87 8.41
CA ASP A 384 -33.90 2.46 9.72
C ASP A 384 -32.80 2.55 10.78
N GLN A 385 -33.10 3.28 11.88
CA GLN A 385 -32.19 3.43 13.03
C GLN A 385 -31.75 2.07 13.61
N ALA A 386 -32.64 1.09 13.64
CA ALA A 386 -32.33 -0.22 14.20
C ALA A 386 -31.14 -0.93 13.48
N ILE A 387 -30.91 -0.62 12.19
CA ILE A 387 -29.77 -1.16 11.45
C ILE A 387 -28.45 -0.58 11.98
N TRP A 388 -28.44 0.71 12.26
CA TRP A 388 -27.26 1.40 12.76
C TRP A 388 -26.94 1.04 14.22
N ASP A 389 -27.98 0.92 15.06
CA ASP A 389 -27.87 0.47 16.44
C ASP A 389 -27.31 -0.98 16.49
N LEU A 390 -27.77 -1.84 15.59
CA LEU A 390 -27.24 -3.18 15.44
C LEU A 390 -25.77 -3.18 15.00
N ALA A 391 -25.42 -2.36 14.01
CA ALA A 391 -24.04 -2.26 13.53
C ALA A 391 -23.10 -1.73 14.63
N ALA A 392 -23.51 -0.70 15.38
CA ALA A 392 -22.75 -0.19 16.53
C ALA A 392 -22.56 -1.27 17.60
N LYS A 393 -23.63 -2.02 17.93
CA LYS A 393 -23.56 -3.16 18.85
C LYS A 393 -22.64 -4.27 18.35
N ALA A 394 -22.55 -4.46 17.03
CA ALA A 394 -21.64 -5.40 16.38
C ALA A 394 -20.17 -4.89 16.34
N GLY A 395 -19.90 -3.69 16.85
CA GLY A 395 -18.57 -3.09 16.93
C GLY A 395 -18.18 -2.25 15.71
N CYS A 396 -19.11 -1.89 14.81
CA CYS A 396 -18.84 -0.92 13.77
C CYS A 396 -18.54 0.44 14.43
N CYS A 397 -17.33 0.97 14.22
CA CYS A 397 -16.90 2.20 14.87
C CYS A 397 -16.74 3.39 13.89
N THR A 398 -16.44 3.12 12.64
CA THR A 398 -16.26 4.17 11.61
C THR A 398 -16.78 3.70 10.27
N LEU A 399 -17.40 4.62 9.53
CA LEU A 399 -17.82 4.41 8.16
C LEU A 399 -17.23 5.47 7.24
N TYR A 400 -16.64 5.00 6.13
CA TYR A 400 -16.15 5.85 5.07
C TYR A 400 -17.19 5.93 3.96
N TYR A 401 -17.65 7.15 3.68
CA TYR A 401 -18.66 7.39 2.65
C TYR A 401 -18.02 8.10 1.45
N GLY A 402 -18.09 7.48 0.28
CA GLY A 402 -17.84 8.19 -0.97
C GLY A 402 -19.01 9.11 -1.29
N MET A 403 -18.99 10.35 -0.84
CA MET A 403 -20.05 11.33 -1.16
C MET A 403 -19.80 12.00 -2.51
N GLU A 404 -18.54 12.34 -2.79
CA GLU A 404 -18.01 13.01 -4.00
C GLU A 404 -18.60 14.41 -4.25
N SER A 405 -19.87 14.63 -3.94
CA SER A 405 -20.55 15.93 -4.07
C SER A 405 -21.78 16.02 -3.19
N ALA A 406 -22.09 17.20 -2.68
CA ALA A 406 -23.37 17.50 -2.04
C ALA A 406 -24.45 17.96 -3.03
N ASN A 407 -24.15 18.07 -4.31
CA ASN A 407 -25.05 18.55 -5.35
C ASN A 407 -25.68 17.37 -6.12
N GLU A 408 -27.01 17.22 -6.01
CA GLU A 408 -27.74 16.11 -6.65
C GLU A 408 -27.56 16.05 -8.17
N ARG A 409 -27.47 17.21 -8.85
CA ARG A 409 -27.22 17.26 -10.30
C ARG A 409 -25.86 16.64 -10.64
N VAL A 410 -24.83 16.93 -9.85
CA VAL A 410 -23.49 16.37 -10.02
C VAL A 410 -23.50 14.87 -9.73
N LEU A 411 -24.14 14.45 -8.63
CA LEU A 411 -24.29 13.03 -8.28
C LEU A 411 -25.03 12.22 -9.36
N ASN A 412 -26.02 12.82 -10.01
CA ASN A 412 -26.73 12.19 -11.13
C ASN A 412 -25.85 12.10 -12.39
N LEU A 413 -25.05 13.13 -12.70
CA LEU A 413 -24.10 13.11 -13.81
C LEU A 413 -23.00 12.05 -13.59
N MET A 414 -22.62 11.82 -12.34
CA MET A 414 -21.67 10.76 -11.94
C MET A 414 -22.28 9.36 -11.92
N ASP A 415 -23.57 9.20 -12.22
CA ASP A 415 -24.36 7.95 -12.05
C ASP A 415 -24.24 7.35 -10.63
N LYS A 416 -24.13 8.21 -9.61
CA LYS A 416 -24.01 7.79 -8.21
C LYS A 416 -25.34 7.64 -7.50
N HIS A 417 -26.36 8.38 -7.95
CA HIS A 417 -27.76 8.30 -7.52
C HIS A 417 -28.01 8.37 -6.00
N ALA A 418 -27.21 9.16 -5.27
CA ALA A 418 -27.43 9.44 -3.86
C ALA A 418 -28.29 10.70 -3.69
N ARG A 419 -29.50 10.59 -3.16
CA ARG A 419 -30.37 11.73 -2.86
C ARG A 419 -29.92 12.43 -1.58
N LYS A 420 -30.01 13.74 -1.54
CA LYS A 420 -29.65 14.56 -0.37
C LYS A 420 -30.33 14.08 0.92
N SER A 421 -31.62 13.75 0.85
CA SER A 421 -32.37 13.25 2.01
C SER A 421 -31.82 11.93 2.53
N VAL A 422 -31.40 11.02 1.65
CA VAL A 422 -30.79 9.74 2.01
C VAL A 422 -29.41 9.96 2.64
N ILE A 423 -28.59 10.85 2.05
CA ILE A 423 -27.28 11.23 2.61
C ILE A 423 -27.45 11.74 4.04
N GLN A 424 -28.32 12.74 4.22
CA GLN A 424 -28.56 13.34 5.54
C GLN A 424 -29.09 12.32 6.55
N ASN A 425 -30.02 11.45 6.13
CA ASN A 425 -30.58 10.43 7.01
C ASN A 425 -29.50 9.41 7.43
N ASN A 426 -28.75 8.82 6.48
CA ASN A 426 -27.73 7.81 6.81
C ASN A 426 -26.64 8.38 7.75
N LEU A 427 -26.15 9.60 7.48
CA LEU A 427 -25.18 10.27 8.36
C LEU A 427 -25.73 10.52 9.76
N HIS A 428 -26.98 11.03 9.85
CA HIS A 428 -27.63 11.29 11.13
C HIS A 428 -27.85 10.01 11.95
N GLN A 429 -28.36 8.96 11.33
CA GLN A 429 -28.66 7.71 11.99
C GLN A 429 -27.37 6.99 12.46
N ALA A 430 -26.33 6.97 11.63
CA ALA A 430 -25.03 6.41 12.01
C ALA A 430 -24.41 7.19 13.18
N ALA A 431 -24.42 8.54 13.12
CA ALA A 431 -23.90 9.37 14.21
C ALA A 431 -24.70 9.17 15.52
N LYS A 432 -26.04 9.07 15.44
CA LYS A 432 -26.90 8.78 16.59
C LYS A 432 -26.62 7.43 17.24
N ALA A 433 -26.21 6.43 16.45
CA ALA A 433 -25.75 5.13 16.93
C ALA A 433 -24.32 5.16 17.52
N GLY A 434 -23.63 6.30 17.47
CA GLY A 434 -22.24 6.44 17.93
C GLY A 434 -21.19 5.99 16.93
N ILE A 435 -21.54 5.84 15.65
CA ILE A 435 -20.62 5.47 14.58
C ILE A 435 -20.02 6.75 13.95
N TRP A 436 -18.70 6.83 13.85
CA TRP A 436 -18.01 7.93 13.16
C TRP A 436 -18.27 7.91 11.67
N ASN A 437 -18.56 9.07 11.11
CA ASN A 437 -18.76 9.26 9.67
C ASN A 437 -17.55 10.00 9.08
N HIS A 438 -16.81 9.33 8.21
CA HIS A 438 -15.79 9.95 7.38
C HIS A 438 -16.33 10.11 5.97
N VAL A 439 -16.47 11.35 5.52
CA VAL A 439 -17.08 11.69 4.22
C VAL A 439 -15.97 12.13 3.27
N MET A 440 -15.80 11.38 2.18
CA MET A 440 -14.88 11.70 1.09
C MET A 440 -15.63 12.50 0.02
N ALA A 441 -15.08 13.67 -0.38
CA ALA A 441 -15.65 14.60 -1.36
C ALA A 441 -14.57 15.16 -2.27
#